data_b94e6453e633bbfd805ed48ad1326b8d
#
_entry.id   b94e6453e633bbfd805ed48ad1326b8d
#
_cell.length_a   1.000
_cell.length_b   1.000
_cell.length_c   1.000
_cell.angle_alpha   90.00
_cell.angle_beta   90.00
_cell.angle_gamma   90.00
#
_symmetry.space_group_name_H-M   'P 1'
#
loop_
_entity.id
_entity.type
_entity.pdbx_description
1 polymer ?
#
loop_
_entity_poly.entity_id
_entity_poly.type
_entity_poly.pdbx_seq_one_letter_code
_entity_poly.pdbx_strand_id
1 'polypeptide(L)'
;MPDRTKEEQQAKSGELKDEEKEEAKAGQKRKTPPASKAEKPPKKEPRQGARASARSAGKLGSGATVTSKQMLNFLLSKDALEYCYPADELEAAHSGKFSKNYSLTPPSLFTPFEHLVTAHLLSKPLSHVLGMRSVRTLLNPPYGYSTPEEMKKAGEDKIYQALEQAKTQHRQKTAAYLFEMAELYAGDLSKDASSASHGGDSDTMLDLAEAANDGGPRATISHLKSTVKGLGDIGGQIFCRRVQACDGWGEAIWPYADSKAMDALREVGIKIADADELQEMIEQDVDWDKVGDMGLVREKEGVDEQDYDVQVAVEFVTVLERALGAVLEDKVGQLKKAAAEWT
;
A
#
# COMPACT_ATOMS: atom_id res chain seq x y z
N MET A 1 -56.24 -11.74 48.41
CA MET A 1 -56.33 -12.98 49.22
C MET A 1 -56.85 -14.09 48.33
N PRO A 2 -56.48 -15.36 48.57
CA PRO A 2 -55.19 -15.89 49.02
C PRO A 2 -54.49 -16.68 47.86
N ASP A 3 -53.24 -16.91 47.83
CA ASP A 3 -52.26 -17.59 48.66
C ASP A 3 -51.97 -19.06 48.24
N ARG A 4 -50.70 -19.37 48.34
CA ARG A 4 -50.08 -20.70 48.50
C ARG A 4 -49.81 -21.54 47.24
N THR A 5 -48.66 -22.17 47.08
CA THR A 5 -47.52 -22.64 47.90
C THR A 5 -46.46 -23.13 46.95
N LYS A 6 -45.23 -22.85 47.06
CA LYS A 6 -44.10 -23.52 47.74
C LYS A 6 -44.22 -25.08 47.77
N GLU A 7 -43.22 -25.66 47.22
CA GLU A 7 -42.39 -26.74 47.81
C GLU A 7 -41.59 -27.39 46.72
N GLU A 8 -40.27 -27.27 46.78
CA GLU A 8 -39.29 -28.13 47.43
C GLU A 8 -39.33 -29.57 46.85
N GLN A 9 -38.24 -30.06 46.41
CA GLN A 9 -37.08 -30.63 47.09
C GLN A 9 -36.10 -31.13 46.10
N GLN A 10 -34.88 -30.69 46.14
CA GLN A 10 -33.75 -31.31 46.85
C GLN A 10 -33.32 -32.68 46.32
N ALA A 11 -32.12 -32.64 45.78
CA ALA A 11 -31.01 -33.50 46.18
C ALA A 11 -31.07 -35.03 45.94
N LYS A 12 -30.09 -35.43 45.16
CA LYS A 12 -29.20 -36.49 45.65
C LYS A 12 -27.85 -36.41 44.90
N SER A 13 -26.92 -36.05 45.70
CA SER A 13 -25.50 -36.32 45.58
C SER A 13 -25.23 -37.84 45.55
N GLY A 14 -24.23 -38.23 44.80
CA GLY A 14 -23.68 -39.58 44.83
C GLY A 14 -22.25 -39.52 44.35
N GLU A 15 -21.37 -39.22 45.29
CA GLU A 15 -19.94 -39.55 45.25
C GLU A 15 -19.74 -41.05 45.08
N LEU A 16 -18.65 -41.41 44.44
CA LEU A 16 -17.67 -42.45 44.79
C LEU A 16 -16.71 -42.59 43.61
N LYS A 17 -15.51 -42.02 43.71
CA LYS A 17 -14.25 -42.59 44.24
C LYS A 17 -13.60 -43.58 43.30
N ASP A 18 -12.41 -43.14 42.87
CA ASP A 18 -11.13 -43.84 42.82
C ASP A 18 -11.08 -45.28 42.29
N GLU A 19 -10.31 -45.45 41.27
CA GLU A 19 -9.21 -46.43 41.30
C GLU A 19 -8.16 -46.10 40.26
N GLU A 20 -6.99 -45.73 40.76
CA GLU A 20 -5.70 -45.86 40.08
C GLU A 20 -5.46 -47.31 39.63
N LYS A 21 -4.91 -47.47 38.46
CA LYS A 21 -3.89 -48.51 38.26
C LYS A 21 -3.00 -48.16 37.09
N GLU A 22 -1.79 -47.85 37.46
CA GLU A 22 -0.59 -48.04 36.65
C GLU A 22 -0.60 -49.39 35.91
N GLU A 23 -0.17 -49.35 34.66
CA GLU A 23 0.76 -50.34 34.15
C GLU A 23 1.62 -49.80 33.01
N ALA A 24 2.86 -49.62 33.35
CA ALA A 24 3.99 -49.43 32.46
C ALA A 24 4.27 -50.74 31.69
N LYS A 25 4.78 -50.61 30.46
CA LYS A 25 5.72 -51.46 29.69
C LYS A 25 5.46 -51.23 28.19
N ALA A 26 6.37 -51.10 27.32
CA ALA A 26 7.82 -51.33 27.31
C ALA A 26 8.36 -50.71 26.05
N GLY A 27 9.51 -50.11 26.15
CA GLY A 27 10.28 -49.57 25.03
C GLY A 27 10.73 -50.62 24.02
N GLN A 28 10.67 -50.31 22.77
CA GLN A 28 11.43 -50.97 21.74
C GLN A 28 12.52 -50.06 21.23
N LYS A 29 13.71 -50.25 21.79
CA LYS A 29 14.99 -49.79 21.23
C LYS A 29 15.23 -50.55 19.93
N ARG A 30 15.20 -49.86 18.80
CA ARG A 30 15.82 -50.36 17.57
C ARG A 30 17.32 -50.17 17.66
N LYS A 31 18.02 -51.30 17.63
CA LYS A 31 19.48 -51.43 17.58
C LYS A 31 20.04 -50.83 16.29
N THR A 32 21.02 -49.97 16.42
CA THR A 32 21.94 -49.57 15.36
C THR A 32 22.93 -50.71 15.08
N PRO A 33 23.21 -51.03 13.81
CA PRO A 33 24.33 -51.93 13.45
C PRO A 33 25.66 -51.16 13.48
N PRO A 34 26.79 -51.89 13.62
CA PRO A 34 28.08 -51.28 13.88
C PRO A 34 28.71 -50.67 12.63
N ALA A 35 29.54 -49.66 12.88
CA ALA A 35 30.31 -48.92 11.91
C ALA A 35 31.27 -49.82 11.11
N SER A 36 31.16 -49.82 9.78
CA SER A 36 32.22 -50.21 8.86
C SER A 36 32.98 -48.97 8.40
N LYS A 37 34.28 -49.00 8.58
CA LYS A 37 35.23 -48.04 8.04
C LYS A 37 35.17 -48.08 6.51
N ALA A 38 34.88 -46.95 5.89
CA ALA A 38 35.15 -46.73 4.48
C ALA A 38 35.47 -45.24 4.23
N GLU A 39 36.66 -45.05 3.78
CA GLU A 39 37.27 -44.03 2.92
C GLU A 39 36.60 -42.64 2.81
N LYS A 40 37.43 -41.64 3.07
CA LYS A 40 37.18 -40.21 2.78
C LYS A 40 37.00 -40.02 1.27
N PRO A 41 35.89 -39.46 0.80
CA PRO A 41 35.82 -38.92 -0.55
C PRO A 41 36.56 -37.56 -0.64
N PRO A 42 37.08 -37.22 -1.83
CA PRO A 42 37.96 -36.06 -2.02
C PRO A 42 37.23 -34.74 -1.80
N LYS A 43 37.96 -33.73 -1.27
CA LYS A 43 37.56 -32.37 -1.14
C LYS A 43 37.02 -31.82 -2.46
N LYS A 44 35.71 -31.53 -2.53
CA LYS A 44 35.15 -30.71 -3.58
C LYS A 44 35.53 -29.26 -3.30
N GLU A 45 36.25 -28.68 -4.23
CA GLU A 45 36.50 -27.24 -4.31
C GLU A 45 35.18 -26.43 -4.35
N PRO A 46 35.13 -25.22 -3.78
CA PRO A 46 33.94 -24.40 -3.82
C PRO A 46 33.69 -23.95 -5.27
N ARG A 47 32.63 -24.45 -5.86
CA ARG A 47 32.10 -23.88 -7.12
C ARG A 47 31.71 -22.46 -6.88
N GLN A 48 32.51 -21.52 -7.32
CA GLN A 48 32.17 -20.16 -7.60
C GLN A 48 31.05 -20.13 -8.66
N GLY A 49 29.83 -20.10 -8.22
CA GLY A 49 28.65 -19.84 -9.05
C GLY A 49 28.26 -18.38 -8.95
N ALA A 50 29.17 -17.48 -9.29
CA ALA A 50 28.81 -16.09 -9.61
C ALA A 50 28.07 -16.11 -10.95
N ARG A 51 26.76 -16.21 -10.93
CA ARG A 51 25.94 -15.68 -12.01
C ARG A 51 25.95 -14.14 -11.86
N ALA A 52 27.04 -13.55 -12.30
CA ALA A 52 27.00 -12.18 -12.75
C ALA A 52 26.05 -12.17 -13.95
N SER A 53 24.83 -11.67 -13.74
CA SER A 53 23.99 -11.19 -14.80
C SER A 53 24.81 -10.09 -15.48
N ALA A 54 25.41 -10.40 -16.60
CA ALA A 54 25.99 -9.41 -17.50
C ALA A 54 24.80 -8.61 -18.03
N ARG A 55 24.42 -7.55 -17.30
CA ARG A 55 23.65 -6.45 -17.87
C ARG A 55 24.52 -5.94 -19.02
N SER A 56 24.09 -6.24 -20.22
CA SER A 56 24.63 -5.62 -21.43
C SER A 56 24.44 -4.11 -21.26
N ALA A 57 25.51 -3.43 -20.87
CA ALA A 57 25.63 -2.00 -21.05
C ALA A 57 25.61 -1.76 -22.56
N GLY A 58 24.41 -1.71 -23.11
CA GLY A 58 24.18 -1.20 -24.46
C GLY A 58 24.79 0.19 -24.48
N LYS A 59 25.81 0.36 -25.32
CA LYS A 59 26.43 1.61 -25.62
C LYS A 59 25.31 2.57 -26.07
N LEU A 60 24.76 3.38 -25.14
CA LEU A 60 23.88 4.47 -25.48
C LEU A 60 24.66 5.37 -26.39
N GLY A 61 24.19 5.48 -27.64
CA GLY A 61 24.60 6.53 -28.54
C GLY A 61 24.44 7.89 -27.83
N SER A 62 25.23 8.87 -28.19
CA SER A 62 25.22 10.25 -27.71
C SER A 62 23.85 10.92 -28.00
N GLY A 63 22.81 10.46 -27.30
CA GLY A 63 21.51 11.10 -27.25
C GLY A 63 21.53 12.19 -26.21
N ALA A 64 20.82 13.26 -26.41
CA ALA A 64 20.64 14.37 -25.50
C ALA A 64 20.36 13.84 -24.09
N THR A 65 21.15 14.29 -23.10
CA THR A 65 20.93 13.91 -21.70
C THR A 65 19.67 14.62 -21.21
N VAL A 66 18.66 13.86 -20.82
CA VAL A 66 17.42 14.38 -20.24
C VAL A 66 17.78 15.12 -18.95
N THR A 67 17.33 16.37 -18.81
CA THR A 67 17.48 17.14 -17.58
C THR A 67 16.46 16.71 -16.53
N SER A 68 16.73 16.99 -15.24
CA SER A 68 15.76 16.71 -14.16
C SER A 68 14.43 17.43 -14.42
N LYS A 69 14.46 18.70 -14.85
CA LYS A 69 13.26 19.47 -15.23
C LYS A 69 12.46 18.81 -16.36
N GLN A 70 13.13 18.38 -17.42
CA GLN A 70 12.46 17.71 -18.55
C GLN A 70 11.84 16.38 -18.11
N MET A 71 12.55 15.58 -17.29
CA MET A 71 12.02 14.34 -16.74
C MET A 71 10.85 14.57 -15.81
N LEU A 72 10.89 15.60 -14.94
CA LEU A 72 9.79 15.99 -14.07
C LEU A 72 8.51 16.25 -14.87
N ASN A 73 8.60 17.13 -15.86
CA ASN A 73 7.47 17.50 -16.70
C ASN A 73 6.96 16.32 -17.52
N PHE A 74 7.85 15.50 -18.05
CA PHE A 74 7.45 14.29 -18.75
C PHE A 74 6.71 13.30 -17.85
N LEU A 75 7.21 13.06 -16.63
CA LEU A 75 6.53 12.20 -15.65
C LEU A 75 5.12 12.67 -15.31
N LEU A 76 4.89 13.98 -15.28
CA LEU A 76 3.57 14.55 -15.02
C LEU A 76 2.64 14.48 -16.24
N SER A 77 3.17 14.38 -17.43
CA SER A 77 2.40 14.33 -18.67
C SER A 77 1.63 13.01 -18.84
N LYS A 78 0.65 13.01 -19.76
CA LYS A 78 -0.10 11.80 -20.16
C LYS A 78 0.79 10.80 -20.91
N ASP A 79 1.84 11.29 -21.58
CA ASP A 79 2.73 10.47 -22.41
C ASP A 79 3.63 9.56 -21.58
N ALA A 80 3.81 9.85 -20.28
CA ALA A 80 4.56 8.99 -19.37
C ALA A 80 3.80 7.73 -18.91
N LEU A 81 2.46 7.71 -19.00
CA LEU A 81 1.63 6.68 -18.38
C LEU A 81 1.97 5.27 -18.83
N GLU A 82 2.22 5.05 -20.11
CA GLU A 82 2.54 3.74 -20.66
C GLU A 82 3.87 3.15 -20.14
N TYR A 83 4.75 4.01 -19.63
CA TYR A 83 6.02 3.59 -19.03
C TYR A 83 5.90 3.33 -17.52
N CYS A 84 4.89 3.92 -16.88
CA CYS A 84 4.75 3.93 -15.42
C CYS A 84 3.75 2.90 -14.90
N TYR A 85 2.83 2.45 -15.75
CA TYR A 85 1.74 1.57 -15.32
C TYR A 85 1.58 0.34 -16.21
N PRO A 86 1.03 -0.76 -15.66
CA PRO A 86 0.67 -1.94 -16.43
C PRO A 86 -0.37 -1.63 -17.50
N ALA A 87 -0.25 -2.27 -18.65
CA ALA A 87 -1.15 -2.03 -19.79
C ALA A 87 -2.63 -2.33 -19.46
N ASP A 88 -2.89 -3.37 -18.67
CA ASP A 88 -4.27 -3.72 -18.26
C ASP A 88 -4.87 -2.70 -17.27
N GLU A 89 -4.04 -1.99 -16.52
CA GLU A 89 -4.49 -0.88 -15.68
C GLU A 89 -4.88 0.33 -16.52
N LEU A 90 -4.07 0.70 -17.49
CA LEU A 90 -4.37 1.81 -18.41
C LEU A 90 -5.59 1.52 -19.28
N GLU A 91 -5.72 0.30 -19.80
CA GLU A 91 -6.91 -0.10 -20.55
C GLU A 91 -8.18 0.02 -19.69
N ALA A 92 -8.09 -0.46 -18.46
CA ALA A 92 -9.20 -0.36 -17.51
C ALA A 92 -9.54 1.09 -17.17
N ALA A 93 -8.54 1.94 -16.93
CA ALA A 93 -8.71 3.36 -16.64
C ALA A 93 -9.39 4.10 -17.81
N HIS A 94 -8.95 3.87 -19.03
CA HIS A 94 -9.53 4.49 -20.23
C HIS A 94 -10.90 3.93 -20.60
N SER A 95 -11.30 2.78 -20.08
CA SER A 95 -12.62 2.19 -20.39
C SER A 95 -13.82 2.99 -19.85
N GLY A 96 -13.57 3.92 -18.92
CA GLY A 96 -14.60 4.68 -18.20
C GLY A 96 -15.48 3.85 -17.26
N LYS A 97 -15.16 2.56 -17.06
CA LYS A 97 -15.95 1.65 -16.20
C LYS A 97 -15.61 1.79 -14.71
N PHE A 98 -14.47 2.37 -14.41
CA PHE A 98 -13.93 2.49 -13.06
C PHE A 98 -13.78 3.97 -12.73
N SER A 99 -14.51 4.43 -11.72
CA SER A 99 -14.45 5.82 -11.25
C SER A 99 -13.15 6.11 -10.51
N LYS A 100 -12.59 5.10 -9.83
CA LYS A 100 -11.31 5.18 -9.13
C LYS A 100 -10.32 4.20 -9.73
N ASN A 101 -9.25 4.71 -10.26
CA ASN A 101 -8.11 3.92 -10.74
C ASN A 101 -6.81 4.58 -10.33
N TYR A 102 -5.81 3.76 -10.07
CA TYR A 102 -4.55 4.22 -9.52
C TYR A 102 -3.77 5.12 -10.48
N SER A 103 -3.89 4.88 -11.78
CA SER A 103 -3.08 5.53 -12.81
C SER A 103 -3.55 6.93 -13.19
N LEU A 104 -4.86 7.18 -13.17
CA LEU A 104 -5.45 8.43 -13.66
C LEU A 104 -6.18 9.25 -12.59
N THR A 105 -6.64 8.61 -11.51
CA THR A 105 -7.33 9.34 -10.44
C THR A 105 -6.29 10.07 -9.57
N PRO A 106 -6.38 11.40 -9.42
CA PRO A 106 -5.50 12.15 -8.54
C PRO A 106 -5.49 11.59 -7.11
N PRO A 107 -4.33 11.53 -6.44
CA PRO A 107 -4.25 11.01 -5.06
C PRO A 107 -5.18 11.70 -4.07
N SER A 108 -5.43 13.00 -4.22
CA SER A 108 -6.34 13.77 -3.38
C SER A 108 -7.81 13.36 -3.47
N LEU A 109 -8.20 12.62 -4.49
CA LEU A 109 -9.56 12.10 -4.66
C LEU A 109 -9.79 10.72 -4.04
N PHE A 110 -8.77 10.17 -3.39
CA PHE A 110 -8.91 8.97 -2.55
C PHE A 110 -9.09 9.39 -1.09
N THR A 111 -9.92 8.66 -0.37
CA THR A 111 -10.01 8.84 1.08
C THR A 111 -8.76 8.28 1.78
N PRO A 112 -8.44 8.73 3.01
CA PRO A 112 -7.36 8.13 3.80
C PRO A 112 -7.51 6.62 3.96
N PHE A 113 -8.73 6.12 4.12
CA PHE A 113 -8.99 4.68 4.20
C PHE A 113 -8.68 3.96 2.89
N GLU A 114 -9.05 4.53 1.75
CA GLU A 114 -8.69 3.97 0.43
C GLU A 114 -7.17 3.94 0.22
N HIS A 115 -6.44 4.94 0.71
CA HIS A 115 -4.99 4.91 0.72
C HIS A 115 -4.44 3.80 1.60
N LEU A 116 -5.07 3.53 2.75
CA LEU A 116 -4.67 2.44 3.64
C LEU A 116 -4.94 1.06 3.01
N VAL A 117 -6.11 0.86 2.39
CA VAL A 117 -6.42 -0.34 1.61
C VAL A 117 -5.40 -0.55 0.50
N THR A 118 -5.09 0.52 -0.24
CA THR A 118 -4.08 0.51 -1.31
C THR A 118 -2.71 0.13 -0.78
N ALA A 119 -2.26 0.75 0.30
CA ALA A 119 -0.98 0.45 0.94
C ALA A 119 -0.89 -1.00 1.44
N HIS A 120 -1.99 -1.50 2.00
CA HIS A 120 -2.07 -2.89 2.44
C HIS A 120 -1.90 -3.88 1.27
N LEU A 121 -2.54 -3.62 0.13
CA LEU A 121 -2.46 -4.48 -1.06
C LEU A 121 -1.09 -4.38 -1.75
N LEU A 122 -0.57 -3.18 -1.97
CA LEU A 122 0.69 -2.95 -2.68
C LEU A 122 1.94 -3.32 -1.87
N SER A 123 1.82 -3.43 -0.55
CA SER A 123 2.92 -3.92 0.31
C SER A 123 3.11 -5.44 0.28
N LYS A 124 2.19 -6.19 -0.31
CA LYS A 124 2.30 -7.65 -0.43
C LYS A 124 3.30 -8.05 -1.50
N PRO A 125 3.85 -9.29 -1.42
CA PRO A 125 4.75 -9.82 -2.45
C PRO A 125 3.94 -10.23 -3.70
N LEU A 126 3.27 -9.26 -4.29
CA LEU A 126 2.51 -9.39 -5.53
C LEU A 126 3.25 -8.69 -6.66
N SER A 127 3.01 -9.10 -7.89
CA SER A 127 3.44 -8.30 -9.04
C SER A 127 2.70 -6.97 -9.08
N HIS A 128 3.31 -5.95 -9.66
CA HIS A 128 2.71 -4.62 -9.83
C HIS A 128 1.32 -4.71 -10.50
N VAL A 129 1.20 -5.49 -11.57
CA VAL A 129 -0.07 -5.79 -12.25
C VAL A 129 -1.15 -6.32 -11.30
N LEU A 130 -0.82 -7.30 -10.47
CA LEU A 130 -1.80 -7.89 -9.54
C LEU A 130 -2.16 -6.93 -8.41
N GLY A 131 -1.20 -6.18 -7.92
CA GLY A 131 -1.44 -5.14 -6.91
C GLY A 131 -2.43 -4.09 -7.39
N MET A 132 -2.15 -3.48 -8.54
CA MET A 132 -3.02 -2.47 -9.17
C MET A 132 -4.42 -3.00 -9.47
N ARG A 133 -4.52 -4.20 -10.04
CA ARG A 133 -5.82 -4.86 -10.30
C ARG A 133 -6.60 -5.08 -9.00
N SER A 134 -5.93 -5.47 -7.91
CA SER A 134 -6.60 -5.69 -6.63
C SER A 134 -7.15 -4.38 -6.07
N VAL A 135 -6.37 -3.31 -6.09
CA VAL A 135 -6.82 -1.97 -5.68
C VAL A 135 -8.05 -1.55 -6.50
N ARG A 136 -7.96 -1.58 -7.83
CA ARG A 136 -9.07 -1.22 -8.71
C ARG A 136 -10.32 -2.04 -8.44
N THR A 137 -10.19 -3.35 -8.22
CA THR A 137 -11.34 -4.22 -7.97
C THR A 137 -12.02 -3.89 -6.65
N LEU A 138 -11.28 -3.64 -5.58
CA LEU A 138 -11.86 -3.38 -4.27
C LEU A 138 -12.49 -1.98 -4.17
N LEU A 139 -11.90 -0.97 -4.81
CA LEU A 139 -12.34 0.42 -4.69
C LEU A 139 -13.44 0.83 -5.70
N ASN A 140 -13.89 -0.08 -6.56
CA ASN A 140 -14.94 0.22 -7.54
C ASN A 140 -16.11 -0.77 -7.46
N PRO A 141 -17.30 -0.41 -7.98
CA PRO A 141 -18.42 -1.32 -8.07
C PRO A 141 -18.04 -2.65 -8.75
N PRO A 142 -18.59 -3.79 -8.31
CA PRO A 142 -19.69 -3.90 -7.35
C PRO A 142 -19.28 -3.89 -5.86
N TYR A 143 -18.00 -3.72 -5.56
CA TYR A 143 -17.49 -3.73 -4.18
C TYR A 143 -17.47 -2.31 -3.57
N GLY A 144 -16.66 -1.40 -4.10
CA GLY A 144 -16.65 0.02 -3.76
C GLY A 144 -16.35 0.31 -2.29
N TYR A 145 -15.31 -0.34 -1.74
CA TYR A 145 -14.97 -0.18 -0.32
C TYR A 145 -14.21 1.13 -0.08
N SER A 146 -14.96 2.22 0.00
CA SER A 146 -14.39 3.56 0.21
C SER A 146 -14.30 3.94 1.68
N THR A 147 -15.07 3.29 2.55
CA THR A 147 -15.07 3.54 3.99
C THR A 147 -14.88 2.24 4.81
N PRO A 148 -14.41 2.36 6.06
CA PRO A 148 -14.31 1.22 6.98
C PRO A 148 -15.66 0.52 7.18
N GLU A 149 -16.75 1.30 7.28
CA GLU A 149 -18.11 0.80 7.51
C GLU A 149 -18.60 -0.06 6.33
N GLU A 150 -18.37 0.40 5.11
CA GLU A 150 -18.75 -0.35 3.90
C GLU A 150 -18.02 -1.68 3.84
N MET A 151 -16.73 -1.68 4.10
CA MET A 151 -15.91 -2.89 4.11
C MET A 151 -16.29 -3.83 5.26
N LYS A 152 -16.50 -3.31 6.47
CA LYS A 152 -16.99 -4.07 7.63
C LYS A 152 -18.35 -4.68 7.37
N LYS A 153 -19.30 -3.91 6.83
CA LYS A 153 -20.64 -4.38 6.46
C LYS A 153 -20.62 -5.47 5.39
N ALA A 154 -19.68 -5.39 4.46
CA ALA A 154 -19.52 -6.42 3.44
C ALA A 154 -19.10 -7.77 4.04
N GLY A 155 -18.24 -7.75 5.05
CA GLY A 155 -17.71 -8.95 5.71
C GLY A 155 -16.58 -9.63 4.94
N GLU A 156 -15.85 -10.51 5.64
CA GLU A 156 -14.67 -11.19 5.10
C GLU A 156 -14.94 -11.95 3.80
N ASP A 157 -16.09 -12.64 3.69
CA ASP A 157 -16.43 -13.43 2.50
C ASP A 157 -16.55 -12.58 1.23
N LYS A 158 -17.11 -11.39 1.33
CA LYS A 158 -17.23 -10.47 0.19
C LYS A 158 -15.89 -9.88 -0.20
N ILE A 159 -15.05 -9.55 0.78
CA ILE A 159 -13.68 -9.09 0.53
C ILE A 159 -12.88 -10.22 -0.16
N TYR A 160 -13.03 -11.46 0.30
CA TYR A 160 -12.43 -12.62 -0.35
C TYR A 160 -12.88 -12.76 -1.80
N GLN A 161 -14.18 -12.62 -2.09
CA GLN A 161 -14.72 -12.66 -3.46
C GLN A 161 -14.11 -11.56 -4.34
N ALA A 162 -13.95 -10.34 -3.82
CA ALA A 162 -13.28 -9.26 -4.54
C ALA A 162 -11.83 -9.59 -4.90
N LEU A 163 -11.08 -10.13 -3.94
CA LEU A 163 -9.70 -10.58 -4.14
C LEU A 163 -9.61 -11.78 -5.12
N GLU A 164 -10.62 -12.64 -5.14
CA GLU A 164 -10.72 -13.74 -6.10
C GLU A 164 -10.97 -13.23 -7.51
N GLN A 165 -11.88 -12.27 -7.67
CA GLN A 165 -12.13 -11.61 -8.96
C GLN A 165 -10.88 -10.90 -9.49
N ALA A 166 -10.12 -10.26 -8.60
CA ALA A 166 -8.83 -9.63 -8.91
C ALA A 166 -7.72 -10.66 -9.23
N LYS A 167 -7.95 -11.96 -8.97
CA LYS A 167 -6.97 -13.05 -9.06
C LYS A 167 -5.76 -12.85 -8.15
N THR A 168 -5.95 -12.18 -7.01
CA THR A 168 -4.92 -11.93 -6.02
C THR A 168 -4.43 -13.24 -5.40
N GLN A 169 -3.16 -13.30 -5.00
CA GLN A 169 -2.62 -14.41 -4.22
C GLN A 169 -2.89 -14.21 -2.72
N HIS A 170 -2.82 -15.30 -1.94
CA HIS A 170 -3.04 -15.28 -0.47
C HIS A 170 -4.37 -14.65 -0.02
N ARG A 171 -5.41 -14.81 -0.82
CA ARG A 171 -6.73 -14.17 -0.67
C ARG A 171 -7.33 -14.30 0.72
N GLN A 172 -7.36 -15.52 1.28
CA GLN A 172 -7.99 -15.78 2.59
C GLN A 172 -7.37 -14.90 3.69
N LYS A 173 -6.04 -14.93 3.77
CA LYS A 173 -5.31 -14.16 4.76
C LYS A 173 -5.43 -12.65 4.54
N THR A 174 -5.42 -12.22 3.28
CA THR A 174 -5.56 -10.81 2.94
C THR A 174 -6.98 -10.31 3.24
N ALA A 175 -8.02 -11.09 2.95
CA ALA A 175 -9.40 -10.75 3.28
C ALA A 175 -9.61 -10.59 4.79
N ALA A 176 -9.12 -11.55 5.59
CA ALA A 176 -9.19 -11.46 7.04
C ALA A 176 -8.49 -10.20 7.57
N TYR A 177 -7.32 -9.85 7.06
CA TYR A 177 -6.60 -8.65 7.50
C TYR A 177 -7.28 -7.34 7.09
N LEU A 178 -7.86 -7.29 5.89
CA LEU A 178 -8.63 -6.12 5.45
C LEU A 178 -9.92 -5.98 6.26
N PHE A 179 -10.57 -7.09 6.60
CA PHE A 179 -11.75 -7.08 7.45
C PHE A 179 -11.43 -6.59 8.87
N GLU A 180 -10.39 -7.14 9.51
CA GLU A 180 -9.94 -6.69 10.83
C GLU A 180 -9.53 -5.20 10.82
N MET A 181 -8.90 -4.74 9.76
CA MET A 181 -8.56 -3.31 9.56
C MET A 181 -9.83 -2.45 9.47
N ALA A 182 -10.84 -2.91 8.75
CA ALA A 182 -12.12 -2.22 8.67
C ALA A 182 -12.84 -2.19 10.03
N GLU A 183 -12.79 -3.27 10.80
CA GLU A 183 -13.34 -3.30 12.15
C GLU A 183 -12.64 -2.32 13.09
N LEU A 184 -11.31 -2.19 12.97
CA LEU A 184 -10.50 -1.28 13.77
C LEU A 184 -10.97 0.17 13.59
N TYR A 185 -11.09 0.62 12.35
CA TYR A 185 -11.38 2.02 12.06
C TYR A 185 -12.89 2.35 12.04
N ALA A 186 -13.77 1.42 11.73
CA ALA A 186 -15.23 1.59 11.88
C ALA A 186 -15.70 1.71 13.33
N GLY A 187 -14.85 1.36 14.30
CA GLY A 187 -15.15 1.53 15.74
C GLY A 187 -14.88 2.94 16.26
N ASP A 188 -14.01 3.68 15.62
CA ASP A 188 -13.56 5.01 16.09
C ASP A 188 -14.64 6.09 15.92
N LEU A 189 -15.53 5.94 14.96
CA LEU A 189 -16.62 6.86 14.66
C LEU A 189 -17.71 6.94 15.74
N SER A 190 -17.73 6.00 16.70
CA SER A 190 -18.77 5.95 17.72
C SER A 190 -18.47 6.78 18.99
N LYS A 191 -17.24 7.31 19.13
CA LYS A 191 -16.80 7.81 20.42
C LYS A 191 -17.00 9.31 20.62
N ASP A 192 -17.01 10.16 19.60
CA ASP A 192 -17.23 11.58 19.81
C ASP A 192 -17.75 12.34 18.56
N ALA A 193 -19.06 12.28 18.33
CA ALA A 193 -19.74 13.20 17.40
C ALA A 193 -19.74 14.67 17.89
N SER A 194 -19.08 14.95 19.02
CA SER A 194 -19.12 16.29 19.65
C SER A 194 -17.90 17.17 19.34
N SER A 195 -16.86 16.65 18.69
CA SER A 195 -15.66 17.43 18.33
C SER A 195 -15.45 17.64 16.82
N ALA A 196 -16.41 17.28 15.99
CA ALA A 196 -16.36 17.54 14.55
C ALA A 196 -16.57 19.02 14.25
N SER A 197 -15.57 19.86 14.50
CA SER A 197 -15.55 21.28 14.14
C SER A 197 -14.85 21.58 12.81
N HIS A 198 -14.46 20.54 12.06
CA HIS A 198 -14.04 20.68 10.66
C HIS A 198 -14.86 19.67 9.87
N GLY A 199 -15.58 20.13 8.84
CA GLY A 199 -16.49 19.36 8.03
C GLY A 199 -15.81 18.15 7.37
N GLY A 200 -15.45 17.18 8.19
CA GLY A 200 -14.76 15.97 7.81
C GLY A 200 -15.75 14.84 7.72
N ASP A 201 -15.76 14.20 6.58
CA ASP A 201 -16.33 12.89 6.38
C ASP A 201 -15.92 11.94 7.49
N SER A 202 -16.79 10.99 7.76
CA SER A 202 -16.63 9.88 8.72
C SER A 202 -15.35 9.02 8.52
N ASP A 203 -14.46 9.43 7.66
CA ASP A 203 -13.25 8.71 7.24
C ASP A 203 -11.96 9.14 7.95
N THR A 204 -12.03 10.06 8.89
CA THR A 204 -10.85 10.45 9.66
C THR A 204 -10.51 9.35 10.65
N MET A 205 -9.58 8.50 10.31
CA MET A 205 -8.97 7.49 11.20
C MET A 205 -8.24 8.23 12.34
N LEU A 206 -9.00 8.70 13.36
CA LEU A 206 -8.57 9.68 14.35
C LEU A 206 -7.27 9.29 15.05
N ASP A 207 -7.19 8.06 15.57
CA ASP A 207 -5.99 7.59 16.28
C ASP A 207 -4.74 7.62 15.38
N LEU A 208 -4.93 7.37 14.07
CA LEU A 208 -3.85 7.40 13.10
C LEU A 208 -3.49 8.85 12.73
N ALA A 209 -4.48 9.73 12.62
CA ALA A 209 -4.26 11.16 12.39
C ALA A 209 -3.57 11.81 13.59
N GLU A 210 -3.94 11.45 14.82
CA GLU A 210 -3.24 11.88 16.03
C GLU A 210 -1.76 11.42 16.02
N ALA A 211 -1.51 10.16 15.68
CA ALA A 211 -0.14 9.66 15.57
C ALA A 211 0.67 10.44 14.49
N ALA A 212 0.03 10.85 13.40
CA ALA A 212 0.65 11.66 12.38
C ALA A 212 1.00 13.06 12.92
N ASN A 213 0.07 13.72 13.59
CA ASN A 213 0.27 15.04 14.19
C ASN A 213 1.35 15.04 15.28
N ASP A 214 1.43 13.97 16.08
CA ASP A 214 2.40 13.88 17.19
C ASP A 214 3.83 13.62 16.73
N GLY A 215 4.04 12.93 15.62
CA GLY A 215 5.38 12.53 15.22
C GLY A 215 5.60 12.24 13.74
N GLY A 216 4.73 12.77 12.90
CA GLY A 216 4.87 12.72 11.44
C GLY A 216 4.90 11.31 10.85
N PRO A 217 5.57 11.13 9.71
CA PRO A 217 5.61 9.85 8.99
C PRO A 217 6.12 8.69 9.84
N ARG A 218 7.09 8.95 10.70
CA ARG A 218 7.69 7.92 11.55
C ARG A 218 6.70 7.36 12.58
N ALA A 219 5.95 8.22 13.24
CA ALA A 219 4.95 7.81 14.22
C ALA A 219 3.78 7.12 13.52
N THR A 220 3.32 7.64 12.40
CA THR A 220 2.29 7.04 11.55
C THR A 220 2.65 5.60 11.14
N ILE A 221 3.86 5.38 10.62
CA ILE A 221 4.35 4.06 10.24
C ILE A 221 4.41 3.12 11.44
N SER A 222 4.89 3.61 12.59
CA SER A 222 4.96 2.82 13.81
C SER A 222 3.58 2.43 14.33
N HIS A 223 2.63 3.35 14.31
CA HIS A 223 1.23 3.11 14.68
C HIS A 223 0.60 2.05 13.78
N LEU A 224 0.65 2.23 12.46
CA LEU A 224 0.13 1.28 11.49
C LEU A 224 0.72 -0.12 11.65
N LYS A 225 2.01 -0.22 11.87
CA LYS A 225 2.70 -1.50 12.06
C LYS A 225 2.26 -2.23 13.34
N SER A 226 1.89 -1.49 14.38
CA SER A 226 1.44 -2.07 15.66
C SER A 226 -0.04 -2.42 15.69
N THR A 227 -0.87 -1.71 14.93
CA THR A 227 -2.33 -1.84 14.99
C THR A 227 -2.92 -2.62 13.82
N VAL A 228 -2.38 -2.44 12.60
CA VAL A 228 -2.94 -3.06 11.40
C VAL A 228 -2.22 -4.37 11.06
N LYS A 229 -2.91 -5.48 11.24
CA LYS A 229 -2.35 -6.81 10.93
C LYS A 229 -1.91 -6.93 9.47
N GLY A 230 -0.71 -7.46 9.31
CA GLY A 230 -0.14 -7.72 7.99
C GLY A 230 0.35 -6.49 7.24
N LEU A 231 0.29 -5.31 7.86
CA LEU A 231 0.95 -4.11 7.40
C LEU A 231 2.30 -3.97 8.12
N GLY A 232 3.37 -3.81 7.36
CA GLY A 232 4.72 -3.59 7.88
C GLY A 232 5.25 -2.22 7.47
N ASP A 233 6.56 -2.00 7.69
CA ASP A 233 7.20 -0.72 7.35
C ASP A 233 6.94 -0.30 5.89
N ILE A 234 7.00 -1.22 4.93
CA ILE A 234 6.73 -0.92 3.51
C ILE A 234 5.30 -0.41 3.31
N GLY A 235 4.32 -1.03 3.96
CA GLY A 235 2.92 -0.58 3.85
C GLY A 235 2.72 0.79 4.47
N GLY A 236 3.31 1.04 5.64
CA GLY A 236 3.28 2.36 6.27
C GLY A 236 3.94 3.44 5.40
N GLN A 237 5.07 3.13 4.76
CA GLN A 237 5.73 4.05 3.82
C GLN A 237 4.85 4.37 2.60
N ILE A 238 4.20 3.35 2.00
CA ILE A 238 3.26 3.56 0.90
C ILE A 238 2.08 4.45 1.35
N PHE A 239 1.55 4.20 2.54
CA PHE A 239 0.47 5.02 3.09
C PHE A 239 0.90 6.49 3.24
N CYS A 240 1.98 6.76 3.97
CA CYS A 240 2.49 8.13 4.18
C CYS A 240 2.77 8.84 2.86
N ARG A 241 3.38 8.17 1.88
CA ARG A 241 3.68 8.75 0.58
C ARG A 241 2.43 9.22 -0.16
N ARG A 242 1.31 8.55 0.00
CA ARG A 242 0.09 8.85 -0.75
C ARG A 242 -0.88 9.75 0.00
N VAL A 243 -1.05 9.55 1.30
CA VAL A 243 -2.05 10.25 2.11
C VAL A 243 -1.74 11.73 2.26
N GLN A 244 -0.50 12.14 2.10
CA GLN A 244 -0.08 13.54 2.17
C GLN A 244 -0.73 14.45 1.12
N ALA A 245 -1.36 13.88 0.08
CA ALA A 245 -2.16 14.63 -0.88
C ALA A 245 -3.63 14.77 -0.46
N CYS A 246 -4.04 14.17 0.67
CA CYS A 246 -5.38 14.29 1.20
C CYS A 246 -5.49 15.50 2.13
N ASP A 247 -6.63 16.18 2.07
CA ASP A 247 -6.94 17.27 2.98
C ASP A 247 -6.85 16.81 4.45
N GLY A 248 -6.29 17.68 5.30
CA GLY A 248 -6.07 17.42 6.72
C GLY A 248 -4.90 16.47 7.06
N TRP A 249 -4.20 15.89 6.07
CA TRP A 249 -3.04 15.01 6.29
C TRP A 249 -1.71 15.65 5.89
N GLY A 250 -1.75 16.62 4.98
CA GLY A 250 -0.56 17.30 4.46
C GLY A 250 0.30 17.87 5.58
N GLU A 251 -0.26 18.68 6.45
CA GLU A 251 0.48 19.38 7.51
C GLU A 251 1.30 18.45 8.41
N ALA A 252 0.81 17.23 8.64
CA ALA A 252 1.46 16.27 9.54
C ALA A 252 2.52 15.41 8.84
N ILE A 253 2.41 15.17 7.54
CA ILE A 253 3.23 14.19 6.81
C ILE A 253 4.11 14.85 5.74
N TRP A 254 3.72 15.99 5.23
CA TRP A 254 4.35 16.69 4.12
C TRP A 254 5.69 17.39 4.47
N PRO A 255 6.67 17.40 3.56
CA PRO A 255 6.78 16.52 2.41
C PRO A 255 7.42 15.17 2.78
N TYR A 256 6.91 14.08 2.25
CA TYR A 256 7.45 12.75 2.55
C TYR A 256 7.75 11.92 1.30
N ALA A 257 8.97 11.44 1.20
CA ALA A 257 9.39 10.45 0.21
C ALA A 257 10.18 9.31 0.89
N ASP A 258 9.74 8.07 0.70
CA ASP A 258 10.51 6.93 1.21
C ASP A 258 11.74 6.63 0.35
N SER A 259 12.66 5.83 0.88
CA SER A 259 13.92 5.52 0.22
C SER A 259 13.76 4.89 -1.15
N LYS A 260 12.72 4.04 -1.35
CA LYS A 260 12.48 3.41 -2.67
C LYS A 260 12.02 4.42 -3.70
N ALA A 261 11.17 5.36 -3.30
CA ALA A 261 10.73 6.44 -4.16
C ALA A 261 11.92 7.35 -4.53
N MET A 262 12.76 7.70 -3.56
CA MET A 262 13.99 8.47 -3.81
C MET A 262 14.98 7.74 -4.73
N ASP A 263 15.13 6.43 -4.55
CA ASP A 263 15.98 5.63 -5.45
C ASP A 263 15.40 5.57 -6.87
N ALA A 264 14.08 5.44 -7.00
CA ALA A 264 13.40 5.47 -8.30
C ALA A 264 13.56 6.82 -9.01
N LEU A 265 13.45 7.94 -8.29
CA LEU A 265 13.71 9.28 -8.84
C LEU A 265 15.14 9.40 -9.42
N ARG A 266 16.13 8.93 -8.65
CA ARG A 266 17.52 8.91 -9.13
C ARG A 266 17.69 8.00 -10.35
N GLU A 267 17.00 6.85 -10.35
CA GLU A 267 17.07 5.91 -11.46
C GLU A 267 16.42 6.47 -12.72
N VAL A 268 15.32 7.21 -12.64
CA VAL A 268 14.71 7.88 -13.81
C VAL A 268 15.49 9.12 -14.24
N GLY A 269 16.36 9.65 -13.39
CA GLY A 269 17.27 10.76 -13.75
C GLY A 269 16.95 12.11 -13.10
N ILE A 270 16.02 12.14 -12.14
CA ILE A 270 15.77 13.30 -11.28
C ILE A 270 16.81 13.28 -10.15
N LYS A 271 17.61 14.32 -10.09
CA LYS A 271 18.74 14.45 -9.13
C LYS A 271 18.34 15.43 -8.05
N ILE A 272 17.93 14.88 -6.92
CA ILE A 272 17.55 15.61 -5.71
C ILE A 272 18.15 14.91 -4.49
N ALA A 273 18.37 15.66 -3.42
CA ALA A 273 18.90 15.14 -2.17
C ALA A 273 17.80 14.53 -1.30
N ASP A 274 16.68 15.22 -1.17
CA ASP A 274 15.58 14.89 -0.26
C ASP A 274 14.20 15.29 -0.82
N ALA A 275 13.19 15.19 0.02
CA ALA A 275 11.81 15.48 -0.33
C ALA A 275 11.54 16.98 -0.50
N ASP A 276 12.22 17.82 0.32
CA ASP A 276 12.09 19.27 0.25
C ASP A 276 12.58 19.79 -1.11
N GLU A 277 13.72 19.28 -1.60
CA GLU A 277 14.24 19.66 -2.92
C GLU A 277 13.31 19.22 -4.08
N LEU A 278 12.58 18.09 -3.91
CA LEU A 278 11.54 17.72 -4.88
C LEU A 278 10.38 18.70 -4.89
N GLN A 279 9.92 19.11 -3.70
CA GLN A 279 8.88 20.13 -3.58
C GLN A 279 9.29 21.42 -4.29
N GLU A 280 10.47 21.97 -3.95
CA GLU A 280 10.99 23.19 -4.57
C GLU A 280 11.07 23.06 -6.09
N MET A 281 11.51 21.90 -6.59
CA MET A 281 11.59 21.64 -8.04
C MET A 281 10.21 21.64 -8.68
N ILE A 282 9.19 21.10 -8.04
CA ILE A 282 7.81 21.07 -8.55
C ILE A 282 7.26 22.50 -8.63
N GLU A 283 7.41 23.28 -7.57
CA GLU A 283 6.92 24.66 -7.52
C GLU A 283 7.57 25.56 -8.59
N GLN A 284 8.85 25.34 -8.90
CA GLN A 284 9.61 26.21 -9.80
C GLN A 284 9.63 25.73 -11.25
N ASP A 285 9.59 24.42 -11.49
CA ASP A 285 9.97 23.84 -12.76
C ASP A 285 8.83 23.19 -13.56
N VAL A 286 7.63 23.01 -12.96
CA VAL A 286 6.49 22.44 -13.69
C VAL A 286 5.97 23.41 -14.75
N ASP A 287 5.94 22.94 -16.00
CA ASP A 287 5.41 23.65 -17.16
C ASP A 287 3.98 23.14 -17.46
N TRP A 288 3.02 23.85 -16.94
CA TRP A 288 1.61 23.46 -17.00
C TRP A 288 1.03 23.46 -18.42
N ASP A 289 1.56 24.27 -19.29
CA ASP A 289 1.10 24.30 -20.68
C ASP A 289 1.49 23.00 -21.40
N LYS A 290 2.57 22.35 -20.93
CA LYS A 290 3.06 21.06 -21.45
C LYS A 290 2.48 19.85 -20.72
N VAL A 291 2.37 19.92 -19.40
CA VAL A 291 1.88 18.79 -18.57
C VAL A 291 0.41 18.54 -18.83
N GLY A 292 -0.37 19.59 -19.04
CA GLY A 292 -1.80 19.53 -19.25
C GLY A 292 -2.58 19.24 -17.95
N ASP A 293 -3.89 19.07 -18.11
CA ASP A 293 -4.80 18.76 -17.02
C ASP A 293 -4.56 17.34 -16.49
N MET A 294 -4.12 17.24 -15.24
CA MET A 294 -3.97 15.97 -14.53
C MET A 294 -5.26 15.54 -13.81
N GLY A 295 -6.41 16.06 -14.21
CA GLY A 295 -7.68 15.94 -13.52
C GLY A 295 -7.83 16.97 -12.39
N LEU A 296 -6.97 17.98 -12.36
CA LEU A 296 -7.03 19.10 -11.45
C LEU A 296 -7.64 20.28 -12.20
N VAL A 297 -8.68 20.89 -11.62
CA VAL A 297 -9.25 22.12 -12.16
C VAL A 297 -8.30 23.26 -11.77
N ARG A 298 -7.58 23.80 -12.76
CA ARG A 298 -6.83 25.04 -12.58
C ARG A 298 -7.63 26.21 -13.13
N GLU A 299 -8.20 26.98 -12.25
CA GLU A 299 -8.61 28.33 -12.58
C GLU A 299 -7.37 29.22 -12.47
N LYS A 300 -6.95 29.79 -13.59
CA LYS A 300 -5.74 30.65 -13.68
C LYS A 300 -5.86 31.97 -12.92
N GLU A 301 -7.05 32.34 -12.45
CA GLU A 301 -7.33 33.58 -11.71
C GLU A 301 -8.11 33.24 -10.44
N GLY A 302 -7.50 33.40 -9.27
CA GLY A 302 -8.14 33.31 -7.98
C GLY A 302 -8.09 31.98 -7.26
N VAL A 303 -7.07 31.15 -7.56
CA VAL A 303 -6.81 29.92 -6.78
C VAL A 303 -6.45 30.30 -5.34
N ASP A 304 -7.19 29.78 -4.37
CA ASP A 304 -6.87 29.92 -2.96
C ASP A 304 -5.49 29.28 -2.68
N GLU A 305 -4.75 29.82 -1.72
CA GLU A 305 -3.45 29.32 -1.32
C GLU A 305 -3.55 27.83 -0.93
N GLN A 306 -4.62 27.42 -0.29
CA GLN A 306 -4.90 26.04 0.08
C GLN A 306 -5.08 25.11 -1.14
N ASP A 307 -5.75 25.55 -2.19
CA ASP A 307 -5.91 24.78 -3.42
C ASP A 307 -4.57 24.60 -4.15
N TYR A 308 -3.68 25.60 -4.05
CA TYR A 308 -2.32 25.51 -4.59
C TYR A 308 -1.49 24.47 -3.88
N ASP A 309 -1.52 24.42 -2.55
CA ASP A 309 -0.76 23.45 -1.75
C ASP A 309 -1.22 22.02 -2.02
N VAL A 310 -2.53 21.80 -2.11
CA VAL A 310 -3.09 20.49 -2.50
C VAL A 310 -2.59 20.07 -3.88
N GLN A 311 -2.50 21.01 -4.81
CA GLN A 311 -2.04 20.73 -6.16
C GLN A 311 -0.57 20.34 -6.20
N VAL A 312 0.31 21.06 -5.50
CA VAL A 312 1.73 20.72 -5.37
C VAL A 312 1.88 19.32 -4.75
N ALA A 313 1.07 19.01 -3.74
CA ALA A 313 1.08 17.69 -3.11
C ALA A 313 0.63 16.57 -4.07
N VAL A 314 -0.38 16.81 -4.91
CA VAL A 314 -0.82 15.85 -5.93
C VAL A 314 0.28 15.58 -6.96
N GLU A 315 0.95 16.63 -7.41
CA GLU A 315 2.07 16.51 -8.37
C GLU A 315 3.23 15.74 -7.76
N PHE A 316 3.59 16.09 -6.53
CA PHE A 316 4.64 15.44 -5.77
C PHE A 316 4.39 13.94 -5.65
N VAL A 317 3.21 13.54 -5.16
CA VAL A 317 2.84 12.13 -5.05
C VAL A 317 2.84 11.45 -6.42
N THR A 318 2.33 12.12 -7.44
CA THR A 318 2.27 11.58 -8.81
C THR A 318 3.67 11.33 -9.38
N VAL A 319 4.62 12.24 -9.17
CA VAL A 319 6.02 12.07 -9.61
C VAL A 319 6.66 10.86 -8.92
N LEU A 320 6.48 10.72 -7.60
CA LEU A 320 7.00 9.58 -6.83
C LEU A 320 6.42 8.25 -7.33
N GLU A 321 5.10 8.18 -7.51
CA GLU A 321 4.40 6.97 -7.94
C GLU A 321 4.74 6.58 -9.37
N ARG A 322 4.86 7.55 -10.28
CA ARG A 322 5.22 7.28 -11.68
C ARG A 322 6.69 6.88 -11.83
N ALA A 323 7.59 7.50 -11.09
CA ALA A 323 8.99 7.07 -11.06
C ALA A 323 9.12 5.62 -10.55
N LEU A 324 8.45 5.29 -9.43
CA LEU A 324 8.37 3.92 -8.91
C LEU A 324 7.77 2.95 -9.92
N GLY A 325 6.67 3.35 -10.55
CA GLY A 325 5.99 2.54 -11.56
C GLY A 325 6.90 2.18 -12.73
N ALA A 326 7.65 3.15 -13.24
CA ALA A 326 8.61 2.92 -14.34
C ALA A 326 9.71 1.90 -13.96
N VAL A 327 10.16 1.93 -12.70
CA VAL A 327 11.12 0.95 -12.17
C VAL A 327 10.48 -0.44 -12.05
N LEU A 328 9.25 -0.50 -11.53
CA LEU A 328 8.50 -1.77 -11.34
C LEU A 328 8.12 -2.43 -12.67
N GLU A 329 7.86 -1.64 -13.71
CA GLU A 329 7.58 -2.12 -15.08
C GLU A 329 8.85 -2.40 -15.91
N ASP A 330 10.07 -2.18 -15.34
CA ASP A 330 11.35 -2.32 -16.03
C ASP A 330 11.45 -1.46 -17.32
N LYS A 331 10.83 -0.28 -17.29
CA LYS A 331 10.71 0.63 -18.46
C LYS A 331 11.53 1.92 -18.36
N VAL A 332 12.41 2.04 -17.35
CA VAL A 332 13.21 3.27 -17.14
C VAL A 332 14.00 3.71 -18.38
N GLY A 333 14.58 2.77 -19.11
CA GLY A 333 15.32 3.08 -20.34
C GLY A 333 14.43 3.65 -21.44
N GLN A 334 13.22 3.12 -21.56
CA GLN A 334 12.23 3.58 -22.54
C GLN A 334 11.66 4.94 -22.14
N LEU A 335 11.35 5.13 -20.86
CA LEU A 335 10.91 6.39 -20.28
C LEU A 335 11.93 7.51 -20.57
N LYS A 336 13.21 7.27 -20.31
CA LYS A 336 14.27 8.26 -20.59
C LYS A 336 14.38 8.63 -22.06
N LYS A 337 14.26 7.64 -22.93
CA LYS A 337 14.28 7.90 -24.38
C LYS A 337 13.09 8.75 -24.80
N ALA A 338 11.88 8.40 -24.35
CA ALA A 338 10.67 9.17 -24.64
C ALA A 338 10.76 10.60 -24.10
N ALA A 339 11.23 10.76 -22.86
CA ALA A 339 11.43 12.08 -22.26
C ALA A 339 12.45 12.96 -23.04
N ALA A 340 13.47 12.35 -23.63
CA ALA A 340 14.46 13.09 -24.46
C ALA A 340 13.86 13.58 -25.78
N GLU A 341 12.88 12.88 -26.31
CA GLU A 341 12.18 13.20 -27.56
C GLU A 341 10.94 14.09 -27.33
N TRP A 342 10.51 14.24 -26.07
CA TRP A 342 9.33 15.00 -25.67
C TRP A 342 9.61 16.52 -25.70
N THR A 343 8.78 17.30 -26.40
CA THR A 343 8.99 18.74 -26.70
C THR A 343 7.85 19.60 -26.15
#